data_ca13f28fa026cd49d46edaf3546674e5
#
_entry.id   ca13f28fa026cd49d46edaf3546674e5
#
_cell.length_a   1.000
_cell.length_b   1.000
_cell.length_c   1.000
_cell.angle_alpha   90.00
_cell.angle_beta   90.00
_cell.angle_gamma   90.00
#
_symmetry.space_group_name_H-M   'P 1'
#
loop_
_entity.id
_entity.type
_entity.pdbx_description
1 polymer ?
#
loop_
_entity_poly.entity_id
_entity_poly.type
_entity_poly.pdbx_seq_one_letter_code
_entity_poly.pdbx_strand_id
1 'polypeptide(L)'
;MANSIALLDSHIRGVGPDQAMGPKGFDNYSWHTDLPPGHPMVTGQQTVEFDLNAVEHAKTVVVWGMNWITTKMPDAHWLTEARMKGTRVIVIACEYSATATKADDVLVVRPGTTPALALGFANVILQENLYDKEYVRQLTDMPILVRMDSLKYLKAAEVFGGDPAVLKQTFIVKE
;
A
#
# COMPACT_ATOMS: atom_id res chain seq x y z
N MET A 1 -11.53 -3.14 -30.30
CA MET A 1 -11.00 -2.89 -28.94
C MET A 1 -12.07 -2.52 -27.92
N ALA A 2 -12.88 -1.47 -28.13
CA ALA A 2 -13.93 -1.08 -27.16
C ALA A 2 -14.90 -2.20 -26.77
N ASN A 3 -15.35 -3.02 -27.74
CA ASN A 3 -16.25 -4.15 -27.45
C ASN A 3 -15.62 -5.24 -26.61
N SER A 4 -14.32 -5.50 -26.79
CA SER A 4 -13.62 -6.51 -26.00
C SER A 4 -13.46 -6.10 -24.55
N ILE A 5 -13.26 -4.79 -24.31
CA ILE A 5 -13.14 -4.21 -22.96
C ILE A 5 -14.51 -4.23 -22.26
N ALA A 6 -15.58 -3.88 -22.97
CA ALA A 6 -16.93 -3.93 -22.42
C ALA A 6 -17.33 -5.37 -22.05
N LEU A 7 -16.97 -6.37 -22.85
CA LEU A 7 -17.17 -7.78 -22.54
C LEU A 7 -16.39 -8.23 -21.30
N LEU A 8 -15.14 -7.80 -21.18
CA LEU A 8 -14.33 -8.09 -20.01
C LEU A 8 -14.91 -7.47 -18.74
N ASP A 9 -15.32 -6.19 -18.81
CA ASP A 9 -15.96 -5.51 -17.70
C ASP A 9 -17.27 -6.17 -17.29
N SER A 10 -18.11 -6.58 -18.25
CA SER A 10 -19.35 -7.31 -17.97
C SER A 10 -19.10 -8.66 -17.30
N HIS A 11 -18.05 -9.37 -17.71
CA HIS A 11 -17.69 -10.65 -17.14
C HIS A 11 -17.20 -10.51 -15.69
N ILE A 12 -16.36 -9.51 -15.41
CA ILE A 12 -15.86 -9.22 -14.07
C ILE A 12 -16.99 -8.82 -13.12
N ARG A 13 -17.94 -8.03 -13.58
CA ARG A 13 -19.04 -7.51 -12.75
C ARG A 13 -20.26 -8.44 -12.71
N GLY A 14 -20.30 -9.47 -13.55
CA GLY A 14 -21.45 -10.35 -13.67
C GLY A 14 -22.70 -9.67 -14.24
N VAL A 15 -22.54 -8.60 -15.02
CA VAL A 15 -23.61 -7.87 -15.71
C VAL A 15 -23.58 -8.11 -17.21
N GLY A 16 -24.68 -7.83 -17.90
CA GLY A 16 -24.72 -7.95 -19.36
C GLY A 16 -23.82 -6.91 -20.04
N PRO A 17 -23.36 -7.18 -21.29
CA PRO A 17 -22.49 -6.28 -22.03
C PRO A 17 -23.07 -4.86 -22.24
N ASP A 18 -24.39 -4.76 -22.32
CA ASP A 18 -25.16 -3.52 -22.43
C ASP A 18 -25.21 -2.72 -21.12
N GLN A 19 -25.00 -3.38 -20.00
CA GLN A 19 -24.91 -2.77 -18.66
C GLN A 19 -23.48 -2.49 -18.23
N ALA A 20 -22.51 -2.97 -18.99
CA ALA A 20 -21.11 -2.68 -18.73
C ALA A 20 -20.83 -1.18 -18.94
N MET A 21 -20.07 -0.58 -18.04
CA MET A 21 -19.76 0.85 -18.10
C MET A 21 -18.76 1.20 -19.22
N GLY A 22 -18.50 0.29 -20.14
CA GLY A 22 -17.57 0.47 -21.24
C GLY A 22 -16.10 0.57 -20.76
N PRO A 23 -15.22 1.21 -21.53
CA PRO A 23 -13.77 1.23 -21.26
C PRO A 23 -13.35 2.10 -20.08
N LYS A 24 -14.24 2.47 -19.19
CA LYS A 24 -13.92 3.33 -18.03
C LYS A 24 -12.88 2.75 -17.08
N GLY A 25 -12.69 1.44 -17.06
CA GLY A 25 -11.63 0.82 -16.29
C GLY A 25 -10.23 1.29 -16.69
N PHE A 26 -10.08 1.81 -17.91
CA PHE A 26 -8.81 2.35 -18.41
C PHE A 26 -8.63 3.85 -18.19
N ASP A 27 -9.65 4.56 -17.77
CA ASP A 27 -9.55 5.97 -17.38
C ASP A 27 -8.64 6.14 -16.14
N ASN A 28 -8.43 5.08 -15.39
CA ASN A 28 -7.60 5.04 -14.20
C ASN A 28 -6.19 4.50 -14.48
N TYR A 29 -5.75 4.50 -15.71
CA TYR A 29 -4.43 3.96 -16.09
C TYR A 29 -3.28 4.65 -15.34
N SER A 30 -3.37 5.95 -15.12
CA SER A 30 -2.40 6.73 -14.37
C SER A 30 -2.28 6.33 -12.89
N TRP A 31 -3.28 5.68 -12.30
CA TRP A 31 -3.22 5.18 -10.93
C TRP A 31 -2.19 4.08 -10.73
N HIS A 32 -1.78 3.45 -11.80
CA HIS A 32 -0.80 2.37 -11.75
C HIS A 32 0.63 2.90 -11.56
N THR A 33 0.99 4.00 -12.18
CA THR A 33 2.38 4.49 -12.24
C THR A 33 2.55 5.95 -11.84
N ASP A 34 1.81 6.85 -12.51
CA ASP A 34 2.07 8.29 -12.41
C ASP A 34 1.33 8.95 -11.24
N LEU A 35 0.14 8.46 -10.94
CA LEU A 35 -0.77 9.04 -9.95
C LEU A 35 -1.34 7.96 -9.00
N PRO A 36 -0.52 7.18 -8.31
CA PRO A 36 -1.03 6.15 -7.42
C PRO A 36 -1.78 6.80 -6.24
N PRO A 37 -3.10 6.57 -6.09
CA PRO A 37 -3.90 7.27 -5.08
C PRO A 37 -3.55 6.85 -3.65
N GLY A 38 -3.02 5.64 -3.47
CA GLY A 38 -2.64 5.13 -2.16
C GLY A 38 -1.50 5.91 -1.51
N HIS A 39 -0.51 6.34 -2.29
CA HIS A 39 0.62 7.11 -1.77
C HIS A 39 0.19 8.43 -1.13
N PRO A 40 -0.51 9.35 -1.83
CA PRO A 40 -0.90 10.62 -1.22
C PRO A 40 -1.90 10.46 -0.08
N MET A 41 -2.72 9.41 -0.07
CA MET A 41 -3.63 9.14 1.05
C MET A 41 -2.90 8.73 2.33
N VAL A 42 -1.74 8.10 2.21
CA VAL A 42 -0.97 7.62 3.37
C VAL A 42 0.15 8.57 3.74
N THR A 43 0.89 9.08 2.75
CA THR A 43 2.11 9.88 2.98
C THR A 43 1.92 11.38 2.76
N GLY A 44 0.80 11.80 2.16
CA GLY A 44 0.58 13.17 1.75
C GLY A 44 1.35 13.57 0.48
N GLN A 45 2.15 12.68 -0.08
CA GLN A 45 2.96 12.91 -1.27
C GLN A 45 2.56 11.97 -2.39
N GLN A 46 2.49 12.49 -3.61
CA GLN A 46 2.08 11.71 -4.76
C GLN A 46 3.13 10.68 -5.18
N THR A 47 4.40 11.03 -5.10
CA THR A 47 5.51 10.17 -5.46
C THR A 47 6.43 10.05 -4.26
N VAL A 48 6.61 8.83 -3.79
CA VAL A 48 7.58 8.50 -2.74
C VAL A 48 8.54 7.49 -3.35
N GLU A 49 9.70 7.96 -3.68
CA GLU A 49 10.75 7.14 -4.29
C GLU A 49 11.98 7.11 -3.39
N PHE A 50 12.74 6.05 -3.50
CA PHE A 50 14.06 5.94 -2.92
C PHE A 50 15.03 5.46 -3.98
N ASP A 51 16.30 5.75 -3.80
CA ASP A 51 17.34 5.28 -4.69
C ASP A 51 17.51 3.77 -4.53
N LEU A 52 17.43 3.01 -5.63
CA LEU A 52 17.44 1.55 -5.57
C LEU A 52 18.73 0.96 -5.00
N ASN A 53 19.84 1.69 -5.06
CA ASN A 53 21.09 1.28 -4.40
C ASN A 53 20.96 1.26 -2.87
N ALA A 54 20.04 2.03 -2.30
CA ALA A 54 19.82 2.08 -0.86
C ALA A 54 19.34 0.76 -0.27
N VAL A 55 18.86 -0.19 -1.08
CA VAL A 55 18.48 -1.54 -0.59
C VAL A 55 19.65 -2.31 0.00
N GLU A 56 20.89 -1.96 -0.34
CA GLU A 56 22.08 -2.57 0.27
C GLU A 56 22.20 -2.31 1.78
N HIS A 57 21.55 -1.27 2.29
CA HIS A 57 21.51 -0.93 3.72
C HIS A 57 20.30 -1.52 4.44
N ALA A 58 19.39 -2.17 3.70
CA ALA A 58 18.20 -2.76 4.29
C ALA A 58 18.50 -4.14 4.91
N LYS A 59 17.89 -4.43 6.05
CA LYS A 59 17.92 -5.79 6.65
C LYS A 59 16.95 -6.73 5.96
N THR A 60 15.84 -6.19 5.47
CA THR A 60 14.80 -6.93 4.76
C THR A 60 14.28 -6.09 3.59
N VAL A 61 14.15 -6.72 2.44
CA VAL A 61 13.54 -6.15 1.24
C VAL A 61 12.32 -6.98 0.88
N VAL A 62 11.16 -6.31 0.77
CA VAL A 62 9.92 -6.93 0.33
C VAL A 62 9.62 -6.45 -1.10
N VAL A 63 9.71 -7.35 -2.06
CA VAL A 63 9.34 -7.10 -3.45
C VAL A 63 7.88 -7.50 -3.62
N TRP A 64 7.01 -6.51 -3.74
CA TRP A 64 5.57 -6.73 -3.73
C TRP A 64 4.94 -6.45 -5.10
N GLY A 65 4.42 -7.49 -5.72
CA GLY A 65 3.70 -7.41 -7.01
C GLY A 65 4.57 -7.04 -8.21
N MET A 66 5.89 -7.14 -8.09
CA MET A 66 6.83 -6.76 -9.13
C MET A 66 7.80 -7.89 -9.46
N ASN A 67 8.06 -8.09 -10.75
CA ASN A 67 9.17 -8.91 -11.22
C ASN A 67 10.40 -8.01 -11.47
N TRP A 68 11.07 -7.61 -10.40
CA TRP A 68 12.17 -6.63 -10.42
C TRP A 68 13.26 -6.97 -11.44
N ILE A 69 13.77 -8.20 -11.39
CA ILE A 69 14.90 -8.62 -12.25
C ILE A 69 14.58 -8.44 -13.73
N THR A 70 13.33 -8.65 -14.13
CA THR A 70 12.91 -8.48 -15.52
C THR A 70 12.52 -7.02 -15.83
N THR A 71 11.77 -6.39 -14.93
CA THR A 71 11.20 -5.05 -15.17
C THR A 71 12.25 -3.95 -14.99
N LYS A 72 13.16 -4.12 -14.03
CA LYS A 72 14.24 -3.18 -13.70
C LYS A 72 15.60 -3.84 -13.90
N MET A 73 15.83 -4.33 -15.09
CA MET A 73 17.04 -5.11 -15.42
C MET A 73 18.36 -4.40 -15.08
N PRO A 74 18.56 -3.11 -15.39
CA PRO A 74 19.79 -2.41 -15.02
C PRO A 74 20.04 -2.37 -13.52
N ASP A 75 18.97 -2.34 -12.71
CA ASP A 75 19.04 -2.22 -11.25
C ASP A 75 18.94 -3.57 -10.52
N ALA A 76 18.85 -4.67 -11.27
CA ALA A 76 18.69 -6.02 -10.70
C ALA A 76 19.89 -6.45 -9.84
N HIS A 77 21.09 -5.93 -10.14
CA HIS A 77 22.28 -6.25 -9.37
C HIS A 77 22.21 -5.76 -7.93
N TRP A 78 21.55 -4.61 -7.65
CA TRP A 78 21.40 -4.09 -6.28
C TRP A 78 20.69 -5.09 -5.37
N LEU A 79 19.66 -5.77 -5.87
CA LEU A 79 18.94 -6.78 -5.11
C LEU A 79 19.84 -7.98 -4.78
N THR A 80 20.63 -8.43 -5.75
CA THR A 80 21.51 -9.58 -5.56
C THR A 80 22.69 -9.24 -4.66
N GLU A 81 23.26 -8.04 -4.79
CA GLU A 81 24.34 -7.55 -3.93
C GLU A 81 23.88 -7.37 -2.48
N ALA A 82 22.69 -6.78 -2.28
CA ALA A 82 22.08 -6.67 -0.95
C ALA A 82 21.94 -8.04 -0.29
N ARG A 83 21.42 -9.02 -1.04
CA ARG A 83 21.30 -10.39 -0.55
C ARG A 83 22.63 -11.03 -0.19
N MET A 84 23.67 -10.83 -0.99
CA MET A 84 25.02 -11.30 -0.68
C MET A 84 25.59 -10.67 0.59
N LYS A 85 25.15 -9.46 0.94
CA LYS A 85 25.47 -8.76 2.19
C LYS A 85 24.61 -9.20 3.39
N GLY A 86 23.69 -10.14 3.20
CA GLY A 86 22.84 -10.69 4.26
C GLY A 86 21.44 -10.08 4.36
N THR A 87 21.04 -9.25 3.43
CA THR A 87 19.66 -8.77 3.34
C THR A 87 18.70 -9.91 3.02
N ARG A 88 17.66 -10.08 3.82
CA ARG A 88 16.59 -11.05 3.56
C ARG A 88 15.66 -10.51 2.48
N VAL A 89 15.41 -11.28 1.44
CA VAL A 89 14.54 -10.92 0.33
C VAL A 89 13.26 -11.73 0.37
N ILE A 90 12.13 -11.06 0.47
CA ILE A 90 10.79 -11.66 0.46
C ILE A 90 10.07 -11.20 -0.81
N VAL A 91 9.55 -12.13 -1.59
CA VAL A 91 8.76 -11.82 -2.79
C VAL A 91 7.30 -12.17 -2.55
N ILE A 92 6.41 -11.22 -2.78
CA ILE A 92 4.96 -11.39 -2.74
C ILE A 92 4.43 -11.14 -4.14
N ALA A 93 3.92 -12.17 -4.80
CA ALA A 93 3.47 -12.10 -6.18
C ALA A 93 2.35 -13.11 -6.45
N CYS A 94 1.68 -12.95 -7.59
CA CYS A 94 0.67 -13.91 -8.05
C CYS A 94 1.26 -15.10 -8.80
N GLU A 95 2.55 -15.02 -9.11
CA GLU A 95 3.28 -16.05 -9.87
C GLU A 95 4.70 -16.22 -9.34
N TYR A 96 5.31 -17.34 -9.67
CA TYR A 96 6.71 -17.59 -9.36
C TYR A 96 7.59 -17.01 -10.49
N SER A 97 8.00 -15.76 -10.33
CA SER A 97 8.76 -15.00 -11.32
C SER A 97 10.28 -15.21 -11.23
N ALA A 98 11.04 -14.63 -12.17
CA ALA A 98 12.51 -14.61 -12.12
C ALA A 98 13.03 -13.96 -10.82
N THR A 99 12.37 -12.95 -10.30
CA THR A 99 12.72 -12.35 -9.00
C THR A 99 12.52 -13.33 -7.85
N ALA A 100 11.48 -14.16 -7.91
CA ALA A 100 11.23 -15.17 -6.88
C ALA A 100 12.37 -16.20 -6.77
N THR A 101 13.10 -16.47 -7.85
CA THR A 101 14.28 -17.36 -7.80
C THR A 101 15.44 -16.80 -6.97
N LYS A 102 15.42 -15.51 -6.67
CA LYS A 102 16.43 -14.80 -5.86
C LYS A 102 15.92 -14.43 -4.46
N ALA A 103 14.72 -14.84 -4.11
CA ALA A 103 14.13 -14.59 -2.80
C ALA A 103 14.55 -15.67 -1.79
N ASP A 104 14.55 -15.29 -0.52
CA ASP A 104 14.67 -16.21 0.60
C ASP A 104 13.30 -16.79 0.96
N ASP A 105 12.24 -15.98 0.81
CA ASP A 105 10.85 -16.40 0.98
C ASP A 105 10.00 -15.93 -0.19
N VAL A 106 9.07 -16.78 -0.63
CA VAL A 106 8.12 -16.46 -1.68
C VAL A 106 6.70 -16.72 -1.20
N LEU A 107 5.88 -15.69 -1.23
CA LEU A 107 4.46 -15.77 -0.94
C LEU A 107 3.68 -15.63 -2.25
N VAL A 108 3.18 -16.75 -2.77
CA VAL A 108 2.31 -16.73 -3.94
C VAL A 108 0.88 -16.50 -3.48
N VAL A 109 0.32 -15.37 -3.87
CA VAL A 109 -1.01 -14.94 -3.47
C VAL A 109 -1.98 -14.99 -4.65
N ARG A 110 -3.24 -15.27 -4.37
CA ARG A 110 -4.27 -15.23 -5.40
C ARG A 110 -4.47 -13.77 -5.88
N PRO A 111 -4.61 -13.50 -7.20
CA PRO A 111 -4.92 -12.16 -7.69
C PRO A 111 -6.11 -11.54 -6.96
N GLY A 112 -5.99 -10.25 -6.59
CA GLY A 112 -7.01 -9.52 -5.85
C GLY A 112 -7.02 -9.73 -4.32
N THR A 113 -6.16 -10.60 -3.75
CA THR A 113 -6.12 -10.86 -2.30
C THR A 113 -5.00 -10.11 -1.57
N THR A 114 -4.19 -9.35 -2.28
CA THR A 114 -3.08 -8.56 -1.71
C THR A 114 -3.49 -7.64 -0.57
N PRO A 115 -4.66 -6.94 -0.62
CA PRO A 115 -5.11 -6.12 0.50
C PRO A 115 -5.36 -6.94 1.78
N ALA A 116 -5.87 -8.16 1.66
CA ALA A 116 -6.07 -9.03 2.82
C ALA A 116 -4.74 -9.42 3.48
N LEU A 117 -3.71 -9.68 2.67
CA LEU A 117 -2.36 -9.96 3.19
C LEU A 117 -1.78 -8.72 3.89
N ALA A 118 -1.94 -7.52 3.30
CA ALA A 118 -1.48 -6.28 3.91
C ALA A 118 -2.17 -6.01 5.26
N LEU A 119 -3.47 -6.23 5.35
CA LEU A 119 -4.21 -6.15 6.61
C LEU A 119 -3.75 -7.21 7.62
N GLY A 120 -3.37 -8.40 7.16
CA GLY A 120 -2.78 -9.43 8.01
C GLY A 120 -1.46 -8.98 8.65
N PHE A 121 -0.57 -8.36 7.89
CA PHE A 121 0.66 -7.77 8.41
C PHE A 121 0.37 -6.66 9.43
N ALA A 122 -0.53 -5.74 9.08
CA ALA A 122 -0.93 -4.67 9.99
C ALA A 122 -1.50 -5.22 11.30
N ASN A 123 -2.33 -6.26 11.24
CA ASN A 123 -2.90 -6.89 12.41
C ASN A 123 -1.82 -7.47 13.36
N VAL A 124 -0.83 -8.18 12.81
CA VAL A 124 0.28 -8.72 13.60
C VAL A 124 1.11 -7.60 14.23
N ILE A 125 1.47 -6.57 13.43
CA ILE A 125 2.24 -5.42 13.91
C ILE A 125 1.54 -4.74 15.08
N LEU A 126 0.22 -4.57 15.00
CA LEU A 126 -0.57 -3.93 16.05
C LEU A 126 -0.73 -4.81 17.29
N GLN A 127 -1.04 -6.10 17.11
CA GLN A 127 -1.25 -7.02 18.23
C GLN A 127 0.04 -7.26 19.03
N GLU A 128 1.16 -7.33 18.35
CA GLU A 128 2.46 -7.59 18.97
C GLU A 128 3.23 -6.32 19.32
N ASN A 129 2.63 -5.13 19.10
CA ASN A 129 3.24 -3.82 19.37
C ASN A 129 4.61 -3.64 18.69
N LEU A 130 4.76 -4.10 17.43
CA LEU A 130 6.01 -4.06 16.68
C LEU A 130 6.26 -2.70 15.99
N TYR A 131 5.38 -1.74 16.16
CA TYR A 131 5.52 -0.41 15.57
C TYR A 131 6.33 0.53 16.48
N ASP A 132 6.97 1.53 15.87
CA ASP A 132 7.64 2.60 16.59
C ASP A 132 6.59 3.55 17.19
N LYS A 133 6.38 3.46 18.50
CA LYS A 133 5.37 4.23 19.23
C LYS A 133 5.57 5.74 19.13
N GLU A 134 6.82 6.18 19.18
CA GLU A 134 7.13 7.61 19.13
C GLU A 134 6.87 8.18 17.74
N TYR A 135 7.29 7.44 16.69
CA TYR A 135 7.00 7.81 15.31
C TYR A 135 5.49 7.88 15.06
N VAL A 136 4.76 6.82 15.47
CA VAL A 136 3.31 6.76 15.28
C VAL A 136 2.60 7.91 15.98
N ARG A 137 3.02 8.24 17.21
CA ARG A 137 2.41 9.31 18.01
C ARG A 137 2.64 10.70 17.44
N GLN A 138 3.82 10.95 16.89
CA GLN A 138 4.21 12.29 16.44
C GLN A 138 3.93 12.55 14.97
N LEU A 139 4.05 11.54 14.13
CA LEU A 139 4.12 11.69 12.68
C LEU A 139 2.99 11.01 11.91
N THR A 140 2.03 10.39 12.62
CA THR A 140 0.87 9.76 11.98
C THR A 140 -0.44 10.18 12.61
N ASP A 141 -1.53 9.89 11.96
CA ASP A 141 -2.89 10.11 12.46
C ASP A 141 -3.47 8.91 13.22
N MET A 142 -2.73 7.81 13.31
CA MET A 142 -3.16 6.58 13.97
C MET A 142 -3.63 6.77 15.43
N PRO A 143 -3.00 7.65 16.26
CA PRO A 143 -3.45 7.86 17.64
C PRO A 143 -4.68 8.76 17.76
N ILE A 144 -5.21 9.30 16.66
CA ILE A 144 -6.34 10.21 16.68
C ILE A 144 -7.65 9.43 16.86
N LEU A 145 -8.48 9.86 17.80
CA LEU A 145 -9.80 9.23 18.02
C LEU A 145 -10.74 9.52 16.84
N VAL A 146 -11.43 8.48 16.41
CA VAL A 146 -12.41 8.52 15.34
C VAL A 146 -13.81 8.30 15.92
N ARG A 147 -14.75 9.14 15.53
CA ARG A 147 -16.17 8.97 15.88
C ARG A 147 -16.76 7.81 15.07
N MET A 148 -17.40 6.87 15.74
CA MET A 148 -17.98 5.67 15.10
C MET A 148 -19.27 5.96 14.31
N ASP A 149 -19.95 7.06 14.62
CA ASP A 149 -21.20 7.47 13.97
C ASP A 149 -20.96 8.14 12.60
N SER A 150 -19.87 8.91 12.47
CA SER A 150 -19.57 9.73 11.29
C SER A 150 -18.28 9.36 10.60
N LEU A 151 -17.47 8.50 11.19
CA LEU A 151 -16.11 8.10 10.74
C LEU A 151 -15.18 9.31 10.54
N LYS A 152 -15.40 10.39 11.30
CA LYS A 152 -14.57 11.59 11.30
C LYS A 152 -13.73 11.65 12.56
N TYR A 153 -12.60 12.35 12.49
CA TYR A 153 -11.78 12.60 13.65
C TYR A 153 -12.54 13.41 14.71
N LEU A 154 -12.44 12.98 15.96
CA LEU A 154 -13.03 13.66 17.09
C LEU A 154 -12.26 14.95 17.38
N LYS A 155 -12.95 16.09 17.35
CA LYS A 155 -12.35 17.39 17.62
C LYS A 155 -12.63 17.86 19.03
N ALA A 156 -11.68 18.59 19.62
CA ALA A 156 -11.81 19.14 20.97
C ALA A 156 -13.07 20.02 21.13
N ALA A 157 -13.40 20.81 20.12
CA ALA A 157 -14.60 21.65 20.13
C ALA A 157 -15.91 20.85 20.23
N GLU A 158 -15.95 19.62 19.76
CA GLU A 158 -17.15 18.75 19.82
C GLU A 158 -17.39 18.20 21.23
N VAL A 159 -16.33 18.07 22.04
CA VAL A 159 -16.41 17.51 23.41
C VAL A 159 -16.51 18.59 24.46
N PHE A 160 -15.73 19.65 24.34
CA PHE A 160 -15.67 20.69 25.36
C PHE A 160 -16.49 21.95 25.03
N GLY A 161 -17.08 22.00 23.84
CA GLY A 161 -17.68 23.21 23.28
C GLY A 161 -16.63 24.27 22.97
N GLY A 162 -17.04 25.32 22.25
CA GLY A 162 -16.18 26.42 21.87
C GLY A 162 -16.09 26.63 20.35
N ASP A 163 -15.31 27.63 19.93
CA ASP A 163 -15.17 27.94 18.51
C ASP A 163 -14.27 26.91 17.82
N PRO A 164 -14.79 26.18 16.82
CA PRO A 164 -14.00 25.22 16.04
C PRO A 164 -12.80 25.84 15.31
N ALA A 165 -12.82 27.13 15.06
CA ALA A 165 -11.71 27.85 14.43
C ALA A 165 -10.51 28.00 15.39
N VAL A 166 -10.77 28.07 16.69
CA VAL A 166 -9.78 28.23 17.76
C VAL A 166 -9.32 26.85 18.27
N LEU A 167 -10.26 25.93 18.48
CA LEU A 167 -9.97 24.60 19.01
C LEU A 167 -9.79 23.59 17.87
N LYS A 168 -8.69 23.70 17.15
CA LYS A 168 -8.32 22.79 16.04
C LYS A 168 -7.72 21.46 16.49
N GLN A 169 -7.53 21.26 17.79
CA GLN A 169 -6.89 20.06 18.32
C GLN A 169 -7.80 18.83 18.19
N THR A 170 -7.20 17.71 17.87
CA THR A 170 -7.82 16.37 17.87
C THR A 170 -7.40 15.62 19.14
N PHE A 171 -8.21 14.68 19.58
CA PHE A 171 -7.86 13.83 20.71
C PHE A 171 -6.91 12.72 20.27
N ILE A 172 -5.87 12.54 21.05
CA ILE A 172 -4.89 11.47 20.89
C ILE A 172 -5.08 10.52 22.08
N VAL A 173 -5.08 9.22 21.80
CA VAL A 173 -5.08 8.19 22.85
C VAL A 173 -3.76 8.29 23.61
N LYS A 174 -3.83 8.55 24.91
CA LYS A 174 -2.67 8.36 25.80
C LYS A 174 -2.70 6.93 26.31
N GLU A 175 -1.58 6.24 26.19
CA GLU A 175 -1.37 4.95 26.87
C GLU A 175 -1.32 5.13 28.39
#